data_928d04b7249c6aa7a2e9e79b4e4237d7
#
_entry.id   928d04b7249c6aa7a2e9e79b4e4237d7
#
_cell.length_a   1.000
_cell.length_b   1.000
_cell.length_c   1.000
_cell.angle_alpha   90.00
_cell.angle_beta   90.00
_cell.angle_gamma   90.00
#
_symmetry.space_group_name_H-M   'P 1'
#
loop_
_entity.id
_entity.type
_entity.pdbx_description
1 polymer ?
#
loop_
_entity_poly.entity_id
_entity_poly.type
_entity_poly.pdbx_seq_one_letter_code
_entity_poly.pdbx_strand_id
1 'polypeptide(L)'
;MRYYSFWDRLVFCIDEALPVMQIQRCSAVTRPSPAEGLIPHESVLSKEELQLSGSLMRINHVGEICAQALYTGQALSASSKDIQKKLKKAAGEEIDHLNWCEQRIHELDTHVSYLNSFWYLNSLLIGLAAGLWGDKVSLGFLAETEHQVERHLCKHLQKLPLQDKKSRAILEKMRQEELEHALTAEHAGAVPLPLVIQWIMQSLANFMSMVAYRI
;
A
#
# COMPACT_ATOMS: atom_id res chain seq x y z
N MET A 1 21.96 6.51 25.48
CA MET A 1 21.17 6.48 24.22
C MET A 1 22.16 6.21 23.08
N ARG A 2 21.96 5.12 22.32
CA ARG A 2 22.77 4.84 21.12
C ARG A 2 22.33 5.80 20.02
N TYR A 3 23.22 6.66 19.54
CA TYR A 3 22.97 7.45 18.33
C TYR A 3 23.18 6.54 17.12
N TYR A 4 22.10 6.23 16.44
CA TYR A 4 22.18 5.49 15.17
C TYR A 4 22.69 6.43 14.09
N SER A 5 23.74 6.01 13.38
CA SER A 5 24.27 6.72 12.21
C SER A 5 23.30 6.62 11.03
N PHE A 6 23.50 7.44 10.00
CA PHE A 6 22.75 7.32 8.74
C PHE A 6 22.83 5.89 8.15
N TRP A 7 24.01 5.26 8.26
CA TRP A 7 24.24 3.90 7.78
C TRP A 7 23.48 2.85 8.59
N ASP A 8 23.37 3.00 9.90
CA ASP A 8 22.54 2.12 10.74
C ASP A 8 21.08 2.20 10.34
N ARG A 9 20.58 3.41 10.04
CA ARG A 9 19.21 3.61 9.57
C ARG A 9 18.98 2.97 8.20
N LEU A 10 19.95 3.09 7.29
CA LEU A 10 19.88 2.46 5.96
C LEU A 10 19.87 0.93 6.07
N VAL A 11 20.70 0.35 6.93
CA VAL A 11 20.71 -1.11 7.19
C VAL A 11 19.36 -1.56 7.77
N PHE A 12 18.80 -0.83 8.72
CA PHE A 12 17.46 -1.14 9.24
C PHE A 12 16.39 -1.09 8.15
N CYS A 13 16.48 -0.19 7.18
CA CYS A 13 15.53 -0.13 6.07
C CYS A 13 15.68 -1.27 5.09
N ILE A 14 16.91 -1.73 4.87
CA ILE A 14 17.16 -2.93 4.06
C ILE A 14 16.60 -4.15 4.78
N ASP A 15 16.78 -4.26 6.10
CA ASP A 15 16.20 -5.34 6.91
C ASP A 15 14.66 -5.32 6.92
N GLU A 16 14.03 -4.15 6.99
CA GLU A 16 12.57 -4.00 6.89
C GLU A 16 12.07 -4.26 5.46
N ALA A 17 12.87 -3.99 4.43
CA ALA A 17 12.54 -4.22 3.02
C ALA A 17 12.66 -5.69 2.60
N LEU A 18 13.62 -6.43 3.17
CA LEU A 18 13.91 -7.81 2.79
C LEU A 18 12.69 -8.75 2.91
N PRO A 19 11.86 -8.72 3.98
CA PRO A 19 10.66 -9.54 4.08
C PRO A 19 9.60 -9.22 3.02
N VAL A 20 9.47 -7.93 2.65
CA VAL A 20 8.52 -7.46 1.62
C VAL A 20 9.01 -7.79 0.21
N MET A 21 10.33 -7.84 0.02
CA MET A 21 10.97 -8.20 -1.26
C MET A 21 11.08 -9.71 -1.46
N GLN A 22 11.17 -10.50 -0.38
CA GLN A 22 11.16 -11.96 -0.46
C GLN A 22 9.72 -12.44 -0.56
N ILE A 23 9.40 -13.07 -1.69
CA ILE A 23 8.11 -13.71 -2.06
C ILE A 23 7.65 -14.80 -1.05
N GLN A 24 8.26 -14.90 0.11
CA GLN A 24 7.96 -15.88 1.13
C GLN A 24 7.83 -15.26 2.52
N ARG A 25 6.59 -15.18 2.99
CA ARG A 25 6.18 -14.96 4.37
C ARG A 25 6.36 -13.54 4.89
N CYS A 26 5.38 -12.72 4.67
CA CYS A 26 5.09 -11.65 5.62
C CYS A 26 4.78 -12.29 6.97
N SER A 27 5.75 -12.30 7.88
CA SER A 27 5.77 -13.14 9.08
C SER A 27 5.08 -12.51 10.29
N ALA A 28 4.25 -11.50 10.10
CA ALA A 28 3.46 -10.94 11.19
C ALA A 28 2.10 -10.47 10.66
N VAL A 29 1.22 -11.41 10.34
CA VAL A 29 -0.21 -11.09 10.26
C VAL A 29 -0.62 -10.68 11.67
N THR A 30 -0.88 -9.39 11.88
CA THR A 30 -1.29 -8.87 13.17
C THR A 30 -2.80 -8.89 13.33
N ARG A 31 -3.54 -8.80 12.20
CA ARG A 31 -5.02 -8.79 12.18
C ARG A 31 -5.57 -9.87 11.24
N PRO A 32 -6.70 -10.53 11.63
CA PRO A 32 -7.37 -11.48 10.75
C PRO A 32 -7.86 -10.80 9.47
N SER A 33 -7.92 -11.57 8.37
CA SER A 33 -8.46 -11.05 7.11
C SER A 33 -9.95 -10.74 7.23
N PRO A 34 -10.43 -9.60 6.69
CA PRO A 34 -11.86 -9.32 6.59
C PRO A 34 -12.67 -10.36 5.80
N ALA A 35 -11.97 -11.19 5.02
CA ALA A 35 -12.56 -12.31 4.29
C ALA A 35 -12.64 -13.60 5.12
N GLU A 36 -12.07 -13.63 6.33
CA GLU A 36 -12.07 -14.83 7.19
C GLU A 36 -13.49 -15.22 7.57
N GLY A 37 -13.80 -16.51 7.48
CA GLY A 37 -15.14 -17.05 7.75
C GLY A 37 -16.17 -16.83 6.64
N LEU A 38 -15.87 -16.07 5.58
CA LEU A 38 -16.74 -16.00 4.42
C LEU A 38 -16.67 -17.28 3.59
N ILE A 39 -17.84 -17.81 3.23
CA ILE A 39 -17.92 -19.01 2.39
C ILE A 39 -17.29 -18.71 1.03
N PRO A 40 -16.37 -19.56 0.55
CA PRO A 40 -15.81 -19.41 -0.78
C PRO A 40 -16.90 -19.50 -1.85
N HIS A 41 -16.97 -18.50 -2.71
CA HIS A 41 -17.87 -18.48 -3.87
C HIS A 41 -17.09 -18.56 -5.19
N GLU A 42 -15.83 -18.99 -5.15
CA GLU A 42 -14.97 -19.10 -6.33
C GLU A 42 -15.54 -20.08 -7.37
N SER A 43 -16.23 -21.13 -6.92
CA SER A 43 -16.91 -22.08 -7.82
C SER A 43 -18.09 -21.48 -8.61
N VAL A 44 -18.55 -20.28 -8.24
CA VAL A 44 -19.63 -19.55 -8.92
C VAL A 44 -19.08 -18.51 -9.91
N LEU A 45 -17.79 -18.17 -9.80
CA LEU A 45 -17.15 -17.22 -10.70
C LEU A 45 -16.75 -17.87 -12.02
N SER A 46 -16.98 -17.18 -13.13
CA SER A 46 -16.44 -17.60 -14.43
C SER A 46 -14.91 -17.44 -14.45
N LYS A 47 -14.25 -18.03 -15.46
CA LYS A 47 -12.79 -17.89 -15.63
C LYS A 47 -12.39 -16.44 -15.83
N GLU A 48 -13.18 -15.67 -16.56
CA GLU A 48 -12.97 -14.25 -16.82
C GLU A 48 -13.10 -13.43 -15.52
N GLU A 49 -14.08 -13.76 -14.68
CA GLU A 49 -14.29 -13.12 -13.37
C GLU A 49 -13.16 -13.44 -12.40
N LEU A 50 -12.68 -14.68 -12.35
CA LEU A 50 -11.51 -15.07 -11.56
C LEU A 50 -10.25 -14.30 -11.98
N GLN A 51 -10.01 -14.23 -13.31
CA GLN A 51 -8.88 -13.48 -13.85
C GLN A 51 -8.97 -11.99 -13.54
N LEU A 52 -10.16 -11.41 -13.66
CA LEU A 52 -10.39 -10.01 -13.32
C LEU A 52 -10.12 -9.75 -11.84
N SER A 53 -10.72 -10.54 -10.94
CA SER A 53 -10.51 -10.42 -9.49
C SER A 53 -9.03 -10.56 -9.13
N GLY A 54 -8.34 -11.56 -9.67
CA GLY A 54 -6.91 -11.78 -9.45
C GLY A 54 -6.05 -10.60 -9.91
N SER A 55 -6.34 -10.05 -11.09
CA SER A 55 -5.62 -8.88 -11.62
C SER A 55 -5.87 -7.63 -10.78
N LEU A 56 -7.10 -7.40 -10.32
CA LEU A 56 -7.43 -6.27 -9.45
C LEU A 56 -6.76 -6.41 -8.07
N MET A 57 -6.76 -7.60 -7.48
CA MET A 57 -6.08 -7.85 -6.20
C MET A 57 -4.56 -7.68 -6.33
N ARG A 58 -3.96 -8.07 -7.47
CA ARG A 58 -2.53 -7.83 -7.74
C ARG A 58 -2.18 -6.35 -7.82
N ILE A 59 -3.03 -5.54 -8.45
CA ILE A 59 -2.83 -4.08 -8.48
C ILE A 59 -2.85 -3.51 -7.06
N ASN A 60 -3.83 -3.92 -6.24
CA ASN A 60 -3.92 -3.46 -4.86
C ASN A 60 -2.69 -3.89 -4.06
N HIS A 61 -2.27 -5.16 -4.16
CA HIS A 61 -1.05 -5.67 -3.52
C HIS A 61 0.20 -4.83 -3.87
N VAL A 62 0.38 -4.45 -5.15
CA VAL A 62 1.48 -3.55 -5.55
C VAL A 62 1.29 -2.16 -4.95
N GLY A 63 0.05 -1.67 -4.86
CA GLY A 63 -0.27 -0.41 -4.19
C GLY A 63 0.22 -0.39 -2.75
N GLU A 64 -0.07 -1.46 -1.97
CA GLU A 64 0.36 -1.59 -0.57
C GLU A 64 1.89 -1.68 -0.43
N ILE A 65 2.56 -2.39 -1.36
CA ILE A 65 4.05 -2.39 -1.42
C ILE A 65 4.57 -0.96 -1.61
N CYS A 66 3.95 -0.19 -2.50
CA CYS A 66 4.35 1.19 -2.77
C CYS A 66 4.08 2.09 -1.55
N ALA A 67 2.91 1.99 -0.93
CA ALA A 67 2.53 2.78 0.24
C ALA A 67 3.48 2.51 1.42
N GLN A 68 3.71 1.25 1.75
CA GLN A 68 4.64 0.85 2.81
C GLN A 68 6.05 1.39 2.56
N ALA A 69 6.55 1.30 1.32
CA ALA A 69 7.86 1.81 0.94
C ALA A 69 7.94 3.35 0.99
N LEU A 70 6.88 4.05 0.53
CA LEU A 70 6.76 5.51 0.62
C LEU A 70 6.87 5.98 2.08
N TYR A 71 6.07 5.39 2.99
CA TYR A 71 6.04 5.79 4.40
C TYR A 71 7.33 5.43 5.12
N THR A 72 7.97 4.31 4.77
CA THR A 72 9.31 3.96 5.25
C THR A 72 10.32 5.02 4.82
N GLY A 73 10.34 5.42 3.54
CA GLY A 73 11.23 6.47 3.03
C GLY A 73 11.00 7.83 3.69
N GLN A 74 9.74 8.23 3.86
CA GLN A 74 9.38 9.46 4.56
C GLN A 74 9.81 9.43 6.04
N ALA A 75 9.64 8.29 6.72
CA ALA A 75 10.05 8.12 8.12
C ALA A 75 11.56 8.25 8.32
N LEU A 76 12.37 7.86 7.32
CA LEU A 76 13.83 8.01 7.34
C LEU A 76 14.30 9.46 7.35
N SER A 77 13.62 10.31 6.59
CA SER A 77 13.96 11.71 6.40
C SER A 77 13.15 12.66 7.29
N ALA A 78 12.17 12.15 8.05
CA ALA A 78 11.36 12.96 8.95
C ALA A 78 12.22 13.67 10.02
N SER A 79 11.99 14.96 10.21
CA SER A 79 12.69 15.79 11.19
C SER A 79 12.14 15.59 12.61
N SER A 80 10.82 15.43 12.73
CA SER A 80 10.14 15.22 14.02
C SER A 80 10.03 13.72 14.35
N LYS A 81 10.37 13.36 15.60
CA LYS A 81 10.19 11.99 16.10
C LYS A 81 8.72 11.57 16.12
N ASP A 82 7.80 12.51 16.33
CA ASP A 82 6.36 12.21 16.31
C ASP A 82 5.88 11.87 14.91
N ILE A 83 6.33 12.63 13.90
CA ILE A 83 6.02 12.33 12.50
C ILE A 83 6.66 11.01 12.09
N GLN A 84 7.92 10.77 12.46
CA GLN A 84 8.58 9.48 12.21
C GLN A 84 7.78 8.31 12.78
N LYS A 85 7.24 8.44 14.02
CA LYS A 85 6.40 7.41 14.63
C LYS A 85 5.09 7.19 13.86
N LYS A 86 4.43 8.27 13.44
CA LYS A 86 3.18 8.20 12.67
C LYS A 86 3.39 7.49 11.34
N LEU A 87 4.45 7.86 10.61
CA LEU A 87 4.80 7.25 9.33
C LEU A 87 5.16 5.76 9.48
N LYS A 88 5.92 5.40 10.53
CA LYS A 88 6.22 3.99 10.83
C LYS A 88 4.99 3.19 11.22
N LYS A 89 4.04 3.81 11.93
CA LYS A 89 2.76 3.17 12.26
C LYS A 89 1.96 2.91 11.01
N ALA A 90 1.80 3.90 10.12
CA ALA A 90 1.13 3.74 8.83
C ALA A 90 1.80 2.64 8.00
N ALA A 91 3.13 2.68 7.80
CA ALA A 91 3.85 1.62 7.09
C ALA A 91 3.63 0.22 7.68
N GLY A 92 3.43 0.10 9.00
CA GLY A 92 3.12 -1.15 9.68
C GLY A 92 1.69 -1.63 9.45
N GLU A 93 0.75 -0.72 9.30
CA GLU A 93 -0.66 -1.03 9.02
C GLU A 93 -0.84 -1.55 7.58
N GLU A 94 -0.03 -1.06 6.62
CA GLU A 94 0.00 -1.56 5.24
C GLU A 94 0.44 -3.03 5.13
N ILE A 95 1.16 -3.55 6.13
CA ILE A 95 1.54 -4.97 6.16
C ILE A 95 0.31 -5.88 6.25
N ASP A 96 -0.72 -5.49 6.98
CA ASP A 96 -1.95 -6.28 7.07
C ASP A 96 -2.70 -6.27 5.73
N HIS A 97 -2.83 -5.09 5.10
CA HIS A 97 -3.43 -4.94 3.77
C HIS A 97 -2.70 -5.77 2.72
N LEU A 98 -1.37 -5.71 2.74
CA LEU A 98 -0.50 -6.52 1.88
C LEU A 98 -0.77 -8.00 2.04
N ASN A 99 -0.81 -8.49 3.30
CA ASN A 99 -1.08 -9.90 3.60
C ASN A 99 -2.47 -10.34 3.14
N TRP A 100 -3.50 -9.51 3.36
CA TRP A 100 -4.86 -9.82 2.91
C TRP A 100 -4.94 -9.92 1.39
N CYS A 101 -4.29 -8.99 0.68
CA CYS A 101 -4.21 -9.03 -0.78
C CYS A 101 -3.45 -10.25 -1.29
N GLU A 102 -2.30 -10.58 -0.70
CA GLU A 102 -1.47 -11.73 -1.10
C GLU A 102 -2.21 -13.05 -0.86
N GLN A 103 -2.81 -13.23 0.32
CA GLN A 103 -3.63 -14.40 0.60
C GLN A 103 -4.75 -14.55 -0.43
N ARG A 104 -5.45 -13.44 -0.77
CA ARG A 104 -6.53 -13.48 -1.73
C ARG A 104 -6.07 -13.80 -3.15
N ILE A 105 -4.92 -13.29 -3.57
CA ILE A 105 -4.27 -13.62 -4.85
C ILE A 105 -4.02 -15.13 -4.95
N HIS A 106 -3.50 -15.75 -3.88
CA HIS A 106 -3.29 -17.21 -3.84
C HIS A 106 -4.60 -18.00 -3.87
N GLU A 107 -5.65 -17.56 -3.15
CA GLU A 107 -6.97 -18.19 -3.20
C GLU A 107 -7.62 -18.13 -4.60
N LEU A 108 -7.28 -17.11 -5.40
CA LEU A 108 -7.74 -16.94 -6.78
C LEU A 108 -6.87 -17.68 -7.81
N ASP A 109 -5.91 -18.51 -7.34
CA ASP A 109 -4.96 -19.28 -8.17
C ASP A 109 -4.21 -18.40 -9.19
N THR A 110 -3.74 -17.24 -8.71
CA THR A 110 -2.94 -16.30 -9.51
C THR A 110 -1.66 -15.90 -8.75
N HIS A 111 -0.87 -14.99 -9.30
CA HIS A 111 0.45 -14.62 -8.77
C HIS A 111 0.53 -13.13 -8.43
N VAL A 112 1.42 -12.77 -7.52
CA VAL A 112 1.82 -11.39 -7.24
C VAL A 112 2.66 -10.83 -8.39
N SER A 113 2.82 -9.50 -8.45
CA SER A 113 3.63 -8.90 -9.51
C SER A 113 5.10 -9.31 -9.43
N TYR A 114 5.71 -9.61 -10.59
CA TYR A 114 7.14 -9.90 -10.69
C TYR A 114 8.02 -8.66 -10.51
N LEU A 115 7.43 -7.46 -10.54
CA LEU A 115 8.14 -6.19 -10.39
C LEU A 115 8.04 -5.60 -8.96
N ASN A 116 7.64 -6.38 -7.95
CA ASN A 116 7.47 -5.90 -6.58
C ASN A 116 8.71 -5.19 -6.04
N SER A 117 9.90 -5.76 -6.24
CA SER A 117 11.17 -5.13 -5.81
C SER A 117 11.45 -3.80 -6.51
N PHE A 118 11.09 -3.69 -7.80
CA PHE A 118 11.22 -2.45 -8.56
C PHE A 118 10.27 -1.37 -8.02
N TRP A 119 9.01 -1.72 -7.78
CA TRP A 119 8.01 -0.81 -7.22
C TRP A 119 8.42 -0.34 -5.83
N TYR A 120 8.84 -1.27 -4.97
CA TYR A 120 9.31 -0.97 -3.61
C TYR A 120 10.45 0.04 -3.62
N LEU A 121 11.53 -0.23 -4.37
CA LEU A 121 12.72 0.62 -4.39
C LEU A 121 12.40 2.04 -4.88
N ASN A 122 11.64 2.17 -5.98
CA ASN A 122 11.27 3.48 -6.50
C ASN A 122 10.39 4.26 -5.51
N SER A 123 9.42 3.61 -4.90
CA SER A 123 8.54 4.24 -3.90
C SER A 123 9.31 4.68 -2.66
N LEU A 124 10.28 3.87 -2.18
CA LEU A 124 11.16 4.25 -1.08
C LEU A 124 11.94 5.54 -1.38
N LEU A 125 12.51 5.65 -2.59
CA LEU A 125 13.24 6.84 -3.02
C LEU A 125 12.34 8.07 -3.13
N ILE A 126 11.12 7.90 -3.65
CA ILE A 126 10.12 8.98 -3.71
C ILE A 126 9.73 9.41 -2.30
N GLY A 127 9.47 8.47 -1.40
CA GLY A 127 9.16 8.75 0.00
C GLY A 127 10.28 9.49 0.71
N LEU A 128 11.53 9.07 0.52
CA LEU A 128 12.71 9.75 1.05
C LEU A 128 12.77 11.21 0.55
N ALA A 129 12.57 11.44 -0.74
CA ALA A 129 12.55 12.78 -1.33
C ALA A 129 11.41 13.64 -0.76
N ALA A 130 10.19 13.09 -0.64
CA ALA A 130 9.05 13.78 -0.06
C ALA A 130 9.30 14.20 1.39
N GLY A 131 9.92 13.34 2.20
CA GLY A 131 10.26 13.65 3.58
C GLY A 131 11.33 14.73 3.73
N LEU A 132 12.27 14.85 2.79
CA LEU A 132 13.29 15.90 2.77
C LEU A 132 12.71 17.31 2.54
N TRP A 133 11.51 17.44 1.98
CA TRP A 133 10.82 18.75 1.84
C TRP A 133 10.15 19.23 3.13
N GLY A 134 10.25 18.47 4.20
CA GLY A 134 9.79 18.81 5.54
C GLY A 134 8.49 18.10 5.94
N ASP A 135 8.31 17.96 7.24
CA ASP A 135 7.30 17.10 7.84
C ASP A 135 5.85 17.41 7.38
N LYS A 136 5.50 18.69 7.23
CA LYS A 136 4.14 19.08 6.79
C LYS A 136 3.86 18.69 5.33
N VAL A 137 4.87 18.84 4.45
CA VAL A 137 4.77 18.44 3.04
C VAL A 137 4.74 16.92 2.94
N SER A 138 5.56 16.24 3.73
CA SER A 138 5.58 14.79 3.87
C SER A 138 4.22 14.23 4.27
N LEU A 139 3.56 14.83 5.29
CA LEU A 139 2.19 14.46 5.67
C LEU A 139 1.18 14.75 4.55
N GLY A 140 1.36 15.86 3.81
CA GLY A 140 0.53 16.17 2.64
C GLY A 140 0.67 15.14 1.53
N PHE A 141 1.89 14.61 1.35
CA PHE A 141 2.15 13.53 0.40
C PHE A 141 1.45 12.23 0.83
N LEU A 142 1.54 11.88 2.13
CA LEU A 142 0.81 10.73 2.68
C LEU A 142 -0.70 10.91 2.47
N ALA A 143 -1.29 12.02 2.92
CA ALA A 143 -2.74 12.25 2.80
C ALA A 143 -3.23 12.15 1.33
N GLU A 144 -2.51 12.75 0.37
CA GLU A 144 -2.86 12.64 -1.05
C GLU A 144 -2.71 11.21 -1.58
N THR A 145 -1.68 10.45 -1.14
CA THR A 145 -1.52 9.04 -1.48
C THR A 145 -2.75 8.25 -1.06
N GLU A 146 -3.18 8.39 0.20
CA GLU A 146 -4.34 7.67 0.75
C GLU A 146 -5.65 8.05 0.06
N HIS A 147 -5.85 9.33 -0.24
CA HIS A 147 -7.00 9.75 -1.02
C HIS A 147 -7.01 9.17 -2.43
N GLN A 148 -5.85 9.04 -3.08
CA GLN A 148 -5.76 8.39 -4.39
C GLN A 148 -6.02 6.88 -4.30
N VAL A 149 -5.52 6.21 -3.26
CA VAL A 149 -5.78 4.78 -3.00
C VAL A 149 -7.26 4.57 -2.71
N GLU A 150 -7.87 5.35 -1.82
CA GLU A 150 -9.31 5.26 -1.53
C GLU A 150 -10.15 5.37 -2.81
N ARG A 151 -9.90 6.40 -3.64
CA ARG A 151 -10.59 6.55 -4.93
C ARG A 151 -10.36 5.38 -5.88
N HIS A 152 -9.18 4.78 -5.84
CA HIS A 152 -8.82 3.61 -6.63
C HIS A 152 -9.58 2.37 -6.16
N LEU A 153 -9.63 2.11 -4.85
CA LEU A 153 -10.38 1.02 -4.25
C LEU A 153 -11.88 1.13 -4.55
N CYS A 154 -12.46 2.32 -4.51
CA CYS A 154 -13.85 2.56 -4.96
C CYS A 154 -14.10 2.09 -6.40
N LYS A 155 -13.17 2.41 -7.33
CA LYS A 155 -13.27 1.97 -8.73
C LYS A 155 -13.13 0.45 -8.86
N HIS A 156 -12.28 -0.17 -8.07
CA HIS A 156 -12.11 -1.62 -8.06
C HIS A 156 -13.34 -2.33 -7.51
N LEU A 157 -13.94 -1.83 -6.43
CA LEU A 157 -15.21 -2.34 -5.89
C LEU A 157 -16.36 -2.29 -6.91
N GLN A 158 -16.37 -1.30 -7.81
CA GLN A 158 -17.35 -1.22 -8.89
C GLN A 158 -17.11 -2.26 -10.01
N LYS A 159 -15.84 -2.67 -10.21
CA LYS A 159 -15.46 -3.64 -11.26
C LYS A 159 -15.50 -5.08 -10.77
N LEU A 160 -15.27 -5.32 -9.48
CA LEU A 160 -15.30 -6.68 -8.92
C LEU A 160 -16.66 -7.33 -9.08
N PRO A 161 -16.71 -8.62 -9.46
CA PRO A 161 -17.96 -9.39 -9.49
C PRO A 161 -18.69 -9.31 -8.14
N LEU A 162 -20.01 -9.21 -8.17
CA LEU A 162 -20.83 -9.14 -6.94
C LEU A 162 -20.72 -10.41 -6.10
N GLN A 163 -20.44 -11.54 -6.75
CA GLN A 163 -20.27 -12.85 -6.13
C GLN A 163 -18.92 -13.00 -5.43
N ASP A 164 -17.91 -12.21 -5.81
CA ASP A 164 -16.59 -12.23 -5.15
C ASP A 164 -16.63 -11.48 -3.81
N LYS A 165 -17.36 -12.06 -2.85
CA LYS A 165 -17.59 -11.45 -1.53
C LYS A 165 -16.30 -11.28 -0.75
N LYS A 166 -15.32 -12.19 -0.90
CA LYS A 166 -14.03 -12.13 -0.19
C LYS A 166 -13.19 -10.93 -0.64
N SER A 167 -12.94 -10.80 -1.95
CA SER A 167 -12.19 -9.65 -2.47
C SER A 167 -12.89 -8.34 -2.12
N ARG A 168 -14.22 -8.29 -2.23
CA ARG A 168 -15.02 -7.11 -1.87
C ARG A 168 -14.89 -6.74 -0.40
N ALA A 169 -14.91 -7.72 0.52
CA ALA A 169 -14.77 -7.48 1.96
C ALA A 169 -13.39 -6.90 2.30
N ILE A 170 -12.33 -7.44 1.68
CA ILE A 170 -10.96 -6.92 1.83
C ILE A 170 -10.89 -5.47 1.36
N LEU A 171 -11.30 -5.19 0.12
CA LEU A 171 -11.20 -3.85 -0.45
C LEU A 171 -12.05 -2.82 0.29
N GLU A 172 -13.22 -3.20 0.78
CA GLU A 172 -14.08 -2.29 1.55
C GLU A 172 -13.43 -1.92 2.90
N LYS A 173 -12.80 -2.89 3.56
CA LYS A 173 -12.08 -2.65 4.81
C LYS A 173 -10.85 -1.75 4.57
N MET A 174 -10.04 -2.05 3.57
CA MET A 174 -8.91 -1.21 3.17
C MET A 174 -9.39 0.22 2.87
N ARG A 175 -10.41 0.39 2.03
CA ARG A 175 -10.95 1.70 1.66
C ARG A 175 -11.33 2.57 2.88
N GLN A 176 -11.91 1.96 3.90
CA GLN A 176 -12.26 2.67 5.13
C GLN A 176 -11.01 3.10 5.89
N GLU A 177 -10.03 2.22 6.01
CA GLU A 177 -8.79 2.50 6.74
C GLU A 177 -7.93 3.54 6.01
N GLU A 178 -7.85 3.50 4.66
CA GLU A 178 -7.13 4.53 3.88
C GLU A 178 -7.72 5.93 4.07
N LEU A 179 -9.05 6.02 4.10
CA LEU A 179 -9.71 7.29 4.42
C LEU A 179 -9.37 7.78 5.83
N GLU A 180 -9.31 6.88 6.82
CA GLU A 180 -8.91 7.22 8.19
C GLU A 180 -7.43 7.66 8.27
N HIS A 181 -6.53 7.04 7.49
CA HIS A 181 -5.13 7.44 7.38
C HIS A 181 -5.00 8.84 6.79
N ALA A 182 -5.70 9.14 5.67
CA ALA A 182 -5.72 10.45 5.06
C ALA A 182 -6.15 11.54 6.07
N LEU A 183 -7.30 11.36 6.74
CA LEU A 183 -7.82 12.28 7.74
C LEU A 183 -6.87 12.45 8.94
N THR A 184 -6.22 11.37 9.37
CA THR A 184 -5.24 11.41 10.45
C THR A 184 -4.02 12.24 10.07
N ALA A 185 -3.53 12.13 8.84
CA ALA A 185 -2.44 12.94 8.33
C ALA A 185 -2.82 14.43 8.22
N GLU A 186 -4.04 14.73 7.74
CA GLU A 186 -4.57 16.08 7.67
C GLU A 186 -4.66 16.74 9.05
N HIS A 187 -5.23 16.04 10.04
CA HIS A 187 -5.29 16.51 11.42
C HIS A 187 -3.91 16.68 12.07
N ALA A 188 -2.90 15.93 11.60
CA ALA A 188 -1.51 16.09 12.04
C ALA A 188 -0.80 17.29 11.43
N GLY A 189 -1.46 18.07 10.58
CA GLY A 189 -0.95 19.32 9.99
C GLY A 189 -0.40 19.15 8.57
N ALA A 190 -0.89 18.18 7.82
CA ALA A 190 -0.59 18.03 6.40
C ALA A 190 -0.88 19.33 5.63
N VAL A 191 -0.01 19.68 4.70
CA VAL A 191 -0.23 20.80 3.76
C VAL A 191 -0.65 20.21 2.43
N PRO A 192 -1.77 20.67 1.85
CA PRO A 192 -2.22 20.19 0.55
C PRO A 192 -1.13 20.37 -0.52
N LEU A 193 -0.91 19.32 -1.31
CA LEU A 193 0.06 19.39 -2.40
C LEU A 193 -0.46 20.22 -3.58
N PRO A 194 0.44 20.88 -4.33
CA PRO A 194 0.06 21.53 -5.59
C PRO A 194 -0.58 20.53 -6.56
N LEU A 195 -1.58 20.99 -7.33
CA LEU A 195 -2.31 20.15 -8.29
C LEU A 195 -1.40 19.43 -9.30
N VAL A 196 -0.29 20.07 -9.70
CA VAL A 196 0.69 19.44 -10.60
C VAL A 196 1.32 18.20 -9.97
N ILE A 197 1.66 18.27 -8.68
CA ILE A 197 2.23 17.11 -7.95
C ILE A 197 1.18 16.01 -7.82
N GLN A 198 -0.07 16.34 -7.44
CA GLN A 198 -1.17 15.37 -7.37
C GLN A 198 -1.39 14.67 -8.72
N TRP A 199 -1.33 15.44 -9.83
CA TRP A 199 -1.47 14.87 -11.18
C TRP A 199 -0.31 13.94 -11.55
N ILE A 200 0.93 14.29 -11.18
CA ILE A 200 2.10 13.41 -11.38
C ILE A 200 1.93 12.11 -10.59
N MET A 201 1.56 12.19 -9.31
CA MET A 201 1.30 11.02 -8.46
C MET A 201 0.25 10.11 -9.09
N GLN A 202 -0.90 10.68 -9.51
CA GLN A 202 -1.97 9.91 -10.16
C GLN A 202 -1.51 9.28 -11.47
N SER A 203 -0.67 9.95 -12.25
CA SER A 203 -0.16 9.43 -13.52
C SER A 203 0.78 8.25 -13.30
N LEU A 204 1.66 8.33 -12.30
CA LEU A 204 2.54 7.23 -11.89
C LEU A 204 1.74 6.04 -11.35
N ALA A 205 0.72 6.28 -10.52
CA ALA A 205 -0.18 5.24 -10.01
C ALA A 205 -0.96 4.55 -11.13
N ASN A 206 -1.44 5.30 -12.13
CA ASN A 206 -2.09 4.72 -13.30
C ASN A 206 -1.14 3.87 -14.15
N PHE A 207 0.10 4.33 -14.34
CA PHE A 207 1.13 3.55 -15.03
C PHE A 207 1.45 2.25 -14.29
N MET A 208 1.69 2.32 -12.99
CA MET A 208 1.90 1.14 -12.13
C MET A 208 0.74 0.17 -12.24
N SER A 209 -0.51 0.65 -12.11
CA SER A 209 -1.72 -0.19 -12.21
C SER A 209 -1.84 -0.88 -13.57
N MET A 210 -1.52 -0.18 -14.67
CA MET A 210 -1.55 -0.73 -16.02
C MET A 210 -0.53 -1.87 -16.19
N VAL A 211 0.64 -1.75 -15.60
CA VAL A 211 1.70 -2.77 -15.64
C VAL A 211 1.31 -3.95 -14.72
N ALA A 212 0.96 -3.69 -13.46
CA ALA A 212 0.60 -4.72 -12.48
C ALA A 212 -0.64 -5.52 -12.85
N TYR A 213 -1.54 -4.96 -13.67
CA TYR A 213 -2.71 -5.70 -14.20
C TYR A 213 -2.28 -6.93 -15.02
N ARG A 214 -1.11 -6.88 -15.67
CA ARG A 214 -0.64 -7.90 -16.62
C ARG A 214 0.43 -8.82 -16.07
N ILE A 215 1.31 -8.28 -15.19
CA ILE A 215 2.53 -8.99 -14.73
C ILE A 215 2.75 -8.90 -13.23
#